data_79fecf27f4ebdd8449d8e38266d1fe4d
#
_entry.id   79fecf27f4ebdd8449d8e38266d1fe4d
#
_cell.length_a   1.000
_cell.length_b   1.000
_cell.length_c   1.000
_cell.angle_alpha   90.00
_cell.angle_beta   90.00
_cell.angle_gamma   90.00
#
_symmetry.space_group_name_H-M   'P 1'
#
loop_
_entity.id
_entity.type
_entity.pdbx_description
1 polymer ?
#
loop_
_entity_poly.entity_id
_entity_poly.type
_entity_poly.pdbx_seq_one_letter_code
_entity_poly.pdbx_strand_id
1 'polypeptide(L)'
;MNPLIIILIVLAVLVVILGVLYFVGRKAEKKSASQRKTMEEQAQTMSFFVIDKKRVKLSESGLPKIVMEQTPKYLRRAKLPIIKVKVGPKVMSLICDDQVFKTILPKQEVKASVSGIYVLSAKRIRGPLPEPKKSKKELREEKKAAKTAAKEAEEKAAQKAAAKAEKKAANKK
;
A
#
# COMPACT_ATOMS: atom_id res chain seq x y z
N MET A 1 32.99 42.98 -5.50
CA MET A 1 33.29 41.54 -5.33
C MET A 1 33.16 40.88 -6.68
N ASN A 2 34.22 40.18 -7.14
CA ASN A 2 34.16 39.49 -8.42
C ASN A 2 33.08 38.42 -8.41
N PRO A 3 32.22 38.38 -9.47
CA PRO A 3 31.14 37.39 -9.53
C PRO A 3 31.66 35.94 -9.46
N LEU A 4 32.88 35.69 -9.93
CA LEU A 4 33.57 34.40 -9.83
C LEU A 4 33.79 33.94 -8.37
N ILE A 5 34.11 34.86 -7.47
CA ILE A 5 34.35 34.54 -6.05
C ILE A 5 33.03 34.14 -5.37
N ILE A 6 31.95 34.81 -5.71
CA ILE A 6 30.58 34.46 -5.19
C ILE A 6 30.18 33.07 -5.61
N ILE A 7 30.39 32.74 -6.90
CA ILE A 7 30.08 31.40 -7.44
C ILE A 7 30.91 30.32 -6.76
N LEU A 8 32.20 30.57 -6.51
CA LEU A 8 33.09 29.63 -5.79
C LEU A 8 32.65 29.39 -4.37
N ILE A 9 32.23 30.42 -3.65
CA ILE A 9 31.72 30.31 -2.29
C ILE A 9 30.42 29.50 -2.25
N VAL A 10 29.48 29.80 -3.14
CA VAL A 10 28.21 29.04 -3.23
C VAL A 10 28.47 27.57 -3.55
N LEU A 11 29.37 27.29 -4.45
CA LEU A 11 29.73 25.91 -4.81
C LEU A 11 30.38 25.18 -3.64
N ALA A 12 31.29 25.83 -2.90
CA ALA A 12 31.91 25.27 -1.70
C ALA A 12 30.87 24.94 -0.63
N VAL A 13 29.93 25.86 -0.35
CA VAL A 13 28.84 25.64 0.61
C VAL A 13 27.94 24.44 0.17
N LEU A 14 27.64 24.35 -1.11
CA LEU A 14 26.83 23.27 -1.66
C LEU A 14 27.51 21.91 -1.49
N VAL A 15 28.81 21.81 -1.73
CA VAL A 15 29.59 20.59 -1.52
C VAL A 15 29.60 20.19 -0.02
N VAL A 16 29.74 21.15 0.88
CA VAL A 16 29.69 20.89 2.33
C VAL A 16 28.32 20.35 2.75
N ILE A 17 27.23 20.96 2.27
CA ILE A 17 25.86 20.50 2.55
C ILE A 17 25.65 19.06 2.04
N LEU A 18 26.06 18.76 0.81
CA LEU A 18 25.97 17.42 0.26
C LEU A 18 26.79 16.40 1.07
N GLY A 19 27.99 16.76 1.50
CA GLY A 19 28.83 15.93 2.35
C GLY A 19 28.18 15.61 3.70
N VAL A 20 27.59 16.60 4.35
CA VAL A 20 26.86 16.42 5.61
C VAL A 20 25.64 15.52 5.41
N LEU A 21 24.83 15.76 4.38
CA LEU A 21 23.66 14.95 4.06
C LEU A 21 24.05 13.49 3.76
N TYR A 22 25.11 13.29 3.00
CA TYR A 22 25.63 11.95 2.71
C TYR A 22 26.06 11.21 4.00
N PHE A 23 26.80 11.89 4.88
CA PHE A 23 27.27 11.30 6.12
C PHE A 23 26.13 10.97 7.10
N VAL A 24 25.15 11.87 7.24
CA VAL A 24 23.97 11.66 8.07
C VAL A 24 23.11 10.51 7.51
N GLY A 25 22.89 10.46 6.19
CA GLY A 25 22.17 9.39 5.53
C GLY A 25 22.79 8.03 5.81
N ARG A 26 24.09 7.91 5.61
CA ARG A 26 24.82 6.66 5.83
C ARG A 26 24.81 6.20 7.30
N LYS A 27 24.84 7.15 8.25
CA LYS A 27 24.73 6.84 9.68
C LYS A 27 23.32 6.35 10.05
N ALA A 28 22.29 6.94 9.44
CA ALA A 28 20.92 6.54 9.66
C ALA A 28 20.63 5.13 9.11
N GLU A 29 21.16 4.79 7.94
CA GLU A 29 21.03 3.44 7.36
C GLU A 29 21.67 2.36 8.24
N LYS A 30 22.88 2.60 8.75
CA LYS A 30 23.54 1.67 9.66
C LYS A 30 22.73 1.41 10.93
N LYS A 31 22.13 2.48 11.51
CA LYS A 31 21.31 2.38 12.71
C LYS A 31 20.02 1.59 12.45
N SER A 32 19.37 1.79 11.32
CA SER A 32 18.15 1.05 10.95
C SER A 32 18.45 -0.42 10.64
N ALA A 33 19.59 -0.71 10.03
CA ALA A 33 20.01 -2.09 9.75
C ALA A 33 20.34 -2.88 11.05
N SER A 34 21.00 -2.25 12.03
CA SER A 34 21.25 -2.88 13.32
C SER A 34 19.97 -3.16 14.10
N GLN A 35 19.02 -2.22 14.10
CA GLN A 35 17.72 -2.41 14.74
C GLN A 35 16.93 -3.56 14.09
N ARG A 36 16.96 -3.68 12.76
CA ARG A 36 16.33 -4.81 12.06
C ARG A 36 16.92 -6.14 12.47
N LYS A 37 18.25 -6.25 12.55
CA LYS A 37 18.93 -7.48 13.01
C LYS A 37 18.47 -7.89 14.41
N THR A 38 18.45 -6.96 15.36
CA THR A 38 17.98 -7.24 16.72
C THR A 38 16.51 -7.67 16.75
N MET A 39 15.67 -7.06 15.92
CA MET A 39 14.27 -7.49 15.79
C MET A 39 14.15 -8.89 15.15
N GLU A 40 14.98 -9.21 14.18
CA GLU A 40 15.02 -10.54 13.55
C GLU A 40 15.49 -11.63 14.51
N GLU A 41 16.47 -11.35 15.36
CA GLU A 41 16.97 -12.27 16.40
C GLU A 41 15.90 -12.57 17.47
N GLN A 42 15.06 -11.59 17.79
CA GLN A 42 13.98 -11.75 18.75
C GLN A 42 12.64 -12.18 18.11
N ALA A 43 12.64 -12.42 16.81
CA ALA A 43 11.43 -12.74 16.10
C ALA A 43 10.98 -14.18 16.35
N GLN A 44 9.73 -14.32 16.74
CA GLN A 44 9.08 -15.62 16.89
C GLN A 44 8.23 -15.92 15.66
N THR A 45 8.32 -17.15 15.17
CA THR A 45 7.49 -17.59 14.06
C THR A 45 6.15 -18.09 14.58
N MET A 46 5.06 -17.45 14.13
CA MET A 46 3.70 -17.84 14.47
C MET A 46 2.79 -17.87 13.26
N SER A 47 1.73 -18.68 13.33
CA SER A 47 0.69 -18.72 12.31
C SER A 47 -0.55 -17.99 12.81
N PHE A 48 -1.15 -17.17 11.96
CA PHE A 48 -2.37 -16.44 12.28
C PHE A 48 -3.24 -16.18 11.05
N PHE A 49 -4.51 -15.93 11.29
CA PHE A 49 -5.46 -15.57 10.26
C PHE A 49 -5.57 -14.05 10.13
N VAL A 50 -5.37 -13.52 8.93
CA VAL A 50 -5.50 -12.09 8.63
C VAL A 50 -6.95 -11.75 8.38
N ILE A 51 -7.54 -10.93 9.24
CA ILE A 51 -8.94 -10.48 9.13
C ILE A 51 -9.02 -9.32 8.14
N ASP A 52 -8.21 -8.28 8.36
CA ASP A 52 -8.24 -7.04 7.58
C ASP A 52 -6.85 -6.41 7.53
N LYS A 53 -6.62 -5.59 6.50
CA LYS A 53 -5.40 -4.80 6.37
C LYS A 53 -5.75 -3.36 5.99
N LYS A 54 -5.27 -2.39 6.75
CA LYS A 54 -5.53 -0.97 6.50
C LYS A 54 -4.30 -0.13 6.82
N ARG A 55 -4.15 0.97 6.10
CA ARG A 55 -3.23 2.04 6.49
C ARG A 55 -4.01 3.07 7.28
N VAL A 56 -3.77 3.11 8.59
CA VAL A 56 -4.46 4.00 9.53
C VAL A 56 -3.44 4.76 10.37
N LYS A 57 -3.88 5.87 10.95
CA LYS A 57 -3.08 6.60 11.92
C LYS A 57 -2.89 5.75 13.18
N LEU A 58 -1.79 5.95 13.88
CA LEU A 58 -1.50 5.22 15.10
C LEU A 58 -2.64 5.33 16.14
N SER A 59 -3.28 6.49 16.22
CA SER A 59 -4.42 6.74 17.12
C SER A 59 -5.67 5.88 16.82
N GLU A 60 -5.84 5.45 15.57
CA GLU A 60 -7.00 4.70 15.09
C GLU A 60 -6.70 3.20 14.93
N SER A 61 -5.49 2.79 15.26
CA SER A 61 -4.95 1.46 14.97
C SER A 61 -5.46 0.34 15.87
N GLY A 62 -6.00 0.68 17.04
CA GLY A 62 -6.35 -0.31 18.08
C GLY A 62 -5.12 -0.99 18.69
N LEU A 63 -3.97 -0.38 18.63
CA LEU A 63 -2.75 -0.84 19.31
C LEU A 63 -2.79 -0.52 20.81
N PRO A 64 -2.03 -1.23 21.65
CA PRO A 64 -1.93 -0.95 23.08
C PRO A 64 -1.48 0.49 23.35
N LYS A 65 -2.01 1.11 24.40
CA LYS A 65 -1.71 2.50 24.79
C LYS A 65 -0.21 2.75 24.98
N ILE A 66 0.52 1.78 25.50
CA ILE A 66 1.97 1.82 25.73
C ILE A 66 2.71 2.18 24.42
N VAL A 67 2.29 1.63 23.28
CA VAL A 67 2.91 1.94 21.98
C VAL A 67 2.66 3.40 21.58
N MET A 68 1.47 3.91 21.88
CA MET A 68 1.12 5.30 21.60
C MET A 68 1.94 6.28 22.46
N GLU A 69 2.20 5.94 23.72
CA GLU A 69 2.96 6.76 24.64
C GLU A 69 4.44 6.83 24.28
N GLN A 70 5.02 5.71 23.88
CA GLN A 70 6.41 5.62 23.45
C GLN A 70 6.67 6.24 22.07
N THR A 71 5.61 6.48 21.27
CA THR A 71 5.76 7.05 19.94
C THR A 71 5.76 8.59 20.01
N PRO A 72 6.76 9.27 19.43
CA PRO A 72 6.80 10.73 19.33
C PRO A 72 5.55 11.31 18.68
N LYS A 73 5.11 12.49 19.14
CA LYS A 73 3.84 13.13 18.70
C LYS A 73 3.75 13.34 17.18
N TYR A 74 4.86 13.61 16.51
CA TYR A 74 4.89 13.80 15.05
C TYR A 74 4.64 12.51 14.26
N LEU A 75 5.06 11.35 14.78
CA LEU A 75 4.83 10.04 14.15
C LEU A 75 3.42 9.51 14.39
N ARG A 76 2.70 9.99 15.41
CA ARG A 76 1.33 9.54 15.69
C ARG A 76 0.33 9.86 14.57
N ARG A 77 0.62 10.91 13.77
CA ARG A 77 -0.18 11.32 12.61
C ARG A 77 0.16 10.55 11.33
N ALA A 78 1.30 9.86 11.30
CA ALA A 78 1.72 9.07 10.15
C ALA A 78 0.77 7.87 9.94
N LYS A 79 0.45 7.58 8.69
CA LYS A 79 -0.34 6.39 8.32
C LYS A 79 0.58 5.18 8.30
N LEU A 80 0.38 4.27 9.23
CA LEU A 80 1.13 3.03 9.34
C LEU A 80 0.36 1.87 8.70
N PRO A 81 1.05 0.90 8.09
CA PRO A 81 0.46 -0.32 7.61
C PRO A 81 0.14 -1.25 8.78
N ILE A 82 -1.15 -1.42 9.07
CA ILE A 82 -1.65 -2.21 10.18
C ILE A 82 -2.49 -3.35 9.64
N ILE A 83 -2.29 -4.52 10.24
CA ILE A 83 -3.08 -5.71 9.97
C ILE A 83 -3.82 -6.12 11.24
N LYS A 84 -5.10 -6.45 11.10
CA LYS A 84 -5.89 -7.11 12.14
C LYS A 84 -5.79 -8.61 11.95
N VAL A 85 -5.32 -9.29 12.97
CA VAL A 85 -5.07 -10.73 12.91
C VAL A 85 -5.80 -11.44 14.04
N LYS A 86 -6.15 -12.69 13.78
CA LYS A 86 -6.68 -13.62 14.78
C LYS A 86 -5.61 -14.65 15.08
N VAL A 87 -5.14 -14.66 16.31
CA VAL A 87 -4.19 -15.65 16.84
C VAL A 87 -4.93 -16.51 17.86
N GLY A 88 -5.31 -17.72 17.45
CA GLY A 88 -6.20 -18.55 18.27
C GLY A 88 -7.52 -17.85 18.57
N PRO A 89 -7.91 -17.69 19.86
CA PRO A 89 -9.14 -17.02 20.25
C PRO A 89 -9.05 -15.49 20.27
N LYS A 90 -7.85 -14.91 20.25
CA LYS A 90 -7.62 -13.48 20.42
C LYS A 90 -7.48 -12.76 19.07
N VAL A 91 -8.06 -11.56 19.00
CA VAL A 91 -7.88 -10.63 17.87
C VAL A 91 -6.97 -9.51 18.33
N MET A 92 -5.94 -9.21 17.54
CA MET A 92 -4.98 -8.16 17.82
C MET A 92 -4.60 -7.39 16.56
N SER A 93 -4.11 -6.17 16.76
CA SER A 93 -3.55 -5.34 15.68
C SER A 93 -2.05 -5.43 15.70
N LEU A 94 -1.44 -5.66 14.54
CA LEU A 94 0.01 -5.71 14.36
C LEU A 94 0.42 -4.68 13.31
N ILE A 95 1.60 -4.11 13.50
CA ILE A 95 2.24 -3.24 12.51
C ILE A 95 3.06 -4.13 11.59
N CYS A 96 2.99 -3.93 10.29
CA CYS A 96 3.81 -4.69 9.35
C CYS A 96 4.71 -3.78 8.52
N ASP A 97 5.77 -4.35 7.98
CA ASP A 97 6.60 -3.66 6.99
C ASP A 97 5.80 -3.42 5.69
N ASP A 98 6.12 -2.37 4.96
CA ASP A 98 5.45 -2.01 3.71
C ASP A 98 5.53 -3.11 2.64
N GLN A 99 6.62 -3.86 2.60
CA GLN A 99 6.78 -5.00 1.70
C GLN A 99 5.83 -6.14 2.07
N VAL A 100 5.78 -6.47 3.37
CA VAL A 100 4.89 -7.49 3.92
C VAL A 100 3.42 -7.10 3.73
N PHE A 101 3.09 -5.83 3.94
CA PHE A 101 1.74 -5.30 3.72
C PHE A 101 1.26 -5.44 2.26
N LYS A 102 2.14 -5.33 1.28
CA LYS A 102 1.81 -5.54 -0.14
C LYS A 102 1.51 -7.01 -0.44
N THR A 103 2.27 -7.92 0.17
CA THR A 103 2.20 -9.36 -0.07
C THR A 103 1.01 -10.03 0.61
N ILE A 104 0.68 -9.60 1.84
CA ILE A 104 -0.44 -10.15 2.61
C ILE A 104 -1.77 -9.68 2.03
N LEU A 105 -2.73 -10.60 1.90
CA LEU A 105 -4.13 -10.31 1.57
C LEU A 105 -5.03 -10.54 2.80
N PRO A 106 -6.17 -9.85 2.88
CA PRO A 106 -7.18 -10.15 3.89
C PRO A 106 -7.79 -11.55 3.66
N LYS A 107 -8.32 -12.13 4.71
CA LYS A 107 -8.99 -13.44 4.71
C LYS A 107 -8.06 -14.61 4.32
N GLN A 108 -6.79 -14.53 4.72
CA GLN A 108 -5.83 -15.61 4.49
C GLN A 108 -5.12 -16.03 5.78
N GLU A 109 -4.64 -17.26 5.80
CA GLU A 109 -3.78 -17.79 6.85
C GLU A 109 -2.32 -17.64 6.44
N VAL A 110 -1.52 -17.05 7.31
CA VAL A 110 -0.11 -16.76 7.06
C VAL A 110 0.75 -17.27 8.21
N LYS A 111 1.93 -17.75 7.88
CA LYS A 111 3.03 -17.98 8.81
C LYS A 111 3.94 -16.78 8.75
N ALA A 112 4.10 -16.09 9.85
CA ALA A 112 4.85 -14.85 9.90
C ALA A 112 5.88 -14.87 11.03
N SER A 113 6.96 -14.13 10.81
CA SER A 113 7.96 -13.82 11.81
C SER A 113 7.59 -12.51 12.48
N VAL A 114 7.30 -12.55 13.77
CA VAL A 114 6.78 -11.42 14.54
C VAL A 114 7.72 -11.11 15.70
N SER A 115 8.12 -9.86 15.84
CA SER A 115 8.89 -9.34 16.96
C SER A 115 8.03 -8.35 17.74
N GLY A 116 7.49 -8.79 18.90
CA GLY A 116 6.53 -8.00 19.66
C GLY A 116 5.25 -7.72 18.88
N ILE A 117 5.08 -6.47 18.45
CA ILE A 117 3.92 -6.01 17.65
C ILE A 117 4.24 -5.83 16.17
N TYR A 118 5.49 -6.08 15.75
CA TYR A 118 5.96 -5.88 14.39
C TYR A 118 6.05 -7.18 13.62
N VAL A 119 5.47 -7.21 12.42
CA VAL A 119 5.57 -8.32 11.47
C VAL A 119 6.70 -8.02 10.50
N LEU A 120 7.78 -8.79 10.60
CA LEU A 120 8.99 -8.61 9.79
C LEU A 120 8.88 -9.34 8.45
N SER A 121 8.37 -10.56 8.46
CA SER A 121 8.14 -11.35 7.25
C SER A 121 6.85 -12.14 7.37
N ALA A 122 6.21 -12.43 6.25
CA ALA A 122 5.03 -13.27 6.22
C ALA A 122 5.00 -14.14 4.97
N LYS A 123 4.70 -15.41 5.17
CA LYS A 123 4.56 -16.41 4.11
C LYS A 123 3.14 -16.97 4.16
N ARG A 124 2.45 -16.92 3.04
CA ARG A 124 1.09 -17.45 2.95
C ARG A 124 1.09 -18.97 3.11
N ILE A 125 0.17 -19.47 3.93
CA ILE A 125 -0.10 -20.91 4.07
C ILE A 125 -1.34 -21.25 3.25
N ARG A 126 -2.46 -20.54 3.47
CA ARG A 126 -3.75 -20.80 2.84
C ARG A 126 -4.49 -19.49 2.60
N GLY A 127 -5.27 -19.42 1.54
CA GLY A 127 -6.14 -18.27 1.23
C GLY A 127 -6.05 -17.81 -0.22
N PRO A 128 -6.72 -16.72 -0.59
CA PRO A 128 -6.77 -16.21 -1.95
C PRO A 128 -5.37 -15.85 -2.48
N LEU A 129 -5.15 -16.14 -3.75
CA LEU A 129 -3.95 -15.67 -4.46
C LEU A 129 -4.06 -14.15 -4.68
N PRO A 130 -2.95 -13.41 -4.57
CA PRO A 130 -2.95 -12.03 -5.02
C PRO A 130 -3.24 -12.00 -6.51
N GLU A 131 -4.35 -11.37 -6.89
CA GLU A 131 -4.61 -11.11 -8.30
C GLU A 131 -3.48 -10.24 -8.85
N PRO A 132 -2.92 -10.59 -10.02
CA PRO A 132 -1.93 -9.74 -10.66
C PRO A 132 -2.57 -8.36 -10.88
N LYS A 133 -1.92 -7.32 -10.38
CA LYS A 133 -2.40 -5.95 -10.58
C LYS A 133 -2.40 -5.69 -12.08
N LYS A 134 -3.59 -5.62 -12.67
CA LYS A 134 -3.75 -5.20 -14.06
C LYS A 134 -2.96 -3.91 -14.28
N SER A 135 -2.14 -3.88 -15.30
CA SER A 135 -1.36 -2.71 -15.65
C SER A 135 -2.30 -1.52 -15.93
N LYS A 136 -1.83 -0.31 -15.67
CA LYS A 136 -2.63 0.91 -15.93
C LYS A 136 -3.05 1.01 -17.41
N LYS A 137 -2.32 0.35 -18.29
CA LYS A 137 -2.60 0.24 -19.72
C LYS A 137 -3.77 -0.70 -19.98
N GLU A 138 -3.76 -1.89 -19.40
CA GLU A 138 -4.85 -2.87 -19.48
C GLU A 138 -6.17 -2.34 -18.89
N LEU A 139 -6.10 -1.60 -17.77
CA LEU A 139 -7.27 -0.96 -17.18
C LEU A 139 -7.87 0.15 -18.06
N ARG A 140 -7.03 0.84 -18.85
CA ARG A 140 -7.48 1.84 -19.82
C ARG A 140 -8.08 1.20 -21.06
N GLU A 141 -7.52 0.09 -21.52
CA GLU A 141 -8.01 -0.68 -22.66
C GLU A 141 -9.36 -1.35 -22.32
N GLU A 142 -9.49 -1.93 -21.14
CA GLU A 142 -10.74 -2.50 -20.64
C GLU A 142 -11.86 -1.44 -20.53
N LYS A 143 -11.52 -0.24 -20.01
CA LYS A 143 -12.47 0.88 -19.96
C LYS A 143 -12.85 1.41 -21.35
N LYS A 144 -11.92 1.39 -22.32
CA LYS A 144 -12.24 1.76 -23.70
C LYS A 144 -13.13 0.72 -24.37
N ALA A 145 -12.81 -0.57 -24.20
CA ALA A 145 -13.61 -1.66 -24.74
C ALA A 145 -15.03 -1.68 -24.15
N ALA A 146 -15.16 -1.45 -22.83
CA ALA A 146 -16.48 -1.34 -22.19
C ALA A 146 -17.30 -0.15 -22.72
N LYS A 147 -16.63 0.98 -23.03
CA LYS A 147 -17.29 2.17 -23.58
C LYS A 147 -17.73 2.00 -25.02
N THR A 148 -16.95 1.28 -25.85
CA THR A 148 -17.33 0.95 -27.24
C THR A 148 -18.48 -0.06 -27.27
N ALA A 149 -18.42 -1.10 -26.43
CA ALA A 149 -19.50 -2.08 -26.33
C ALA A 149 -20.84 -1.45 -25.84
N ALA A 150 -20.77 -0.50 -24.91
CA ALA A 150 -21.94 0.25 -24.45
C ALA A 150 -22.56 1.12 -25.59
N LYS A 151 -21.71 1.80 -26.38
CA LYS A 151 -22.19 2.57 -27.54
C LYS A 151 -22.84 1.71 -28.62
N GLU A 152 -22.21 0.58 -28.95
CA GLU A 152 -22.79 -0.37 -29.93
C GLU A 152 -24.11 -0.99 -29.45
N ALA A 153 -24.23 -1.24 -28.14
CA ALA A 153 -25.48 -1.74 -27.58
C ALA A 153 -26.61 -0.68 -27.66
N GLU A 154 -26.27 0.59 -27.41
CA GLU A 154 -27.21 1.71 -27.50
C GLU A 154 -27.66 1.96 -28.95
N GLU A 155 -26.74 1.89 -29.91
CA GLU A 155 -27.03 2.04 -31.34
C GLU A 155 -27.89 0.93 -31.87
N LYS A 156 -27.63 -0.33 -31.49
CA LYS A 156 -28.48 -1.50 -31.85
C LYS A 156 -29.86 -1.42 -31.18
N ALA A 157 -29.97 -0.86 -29.99
CA ALA A 157 -31.24 -0.64 -29.32
C ALA A 157 -32.07 0.44 -30.05
N ALA A 158 -31.42 1.53 -30.48
CA ALA A 158 -32.04 2.62 -31.24
C ALA A 158 -32.53 2.12 -32.64
N GLN A 159 -31.72 1.34 -33.34
CA GLN A 159 -32.11 0.75 -34.63
C GLN A 159 -33.30 -0.23 -34.50
N LYS A 160 -33.31 -1.06 -33.45
CA LYS A 160 -34.47 -1.94 -33.16
C LYS A 160 -35.74 -1.16 -32.81
N ALA A 161 -35.61 -0.05 -32.10
CA ALA A 161 -36.74 0.81 -31.77
C ALA A 161 -37.31 1.51 -33.01
N ALA A 162 -36.44 1.99 -33.92
CA ALA A 162 -36.83 2.61 -35.19
C ALA A 162 -37.55 1.60 -36.11
N ALA A 163 -36.99 0.39 -36.30
CA ALA A 163 -37.58 -0.65 -37.10
C ALA A 163 -38.95 -1.14 -36.55
N LYS A 164 -39.12 -1.11 -35.21
CA LYS A 164 -40.41 -1.46 -34.59
C LYS A 164 -41.46 -0.36 -34.75
N ALA A 165 -41.05 0.89 -34.79
CA ALA A 165 -41.92 2.02 -35.05
C ALA A 165 -42.43 2.03 -36.51
N GLU A 166 -41.54 1.73 -37.45
CA GLU A 166 -41.87 1.66 -38.90
C GLU A 166 -42.85 0.51 -39.21
N LYS A 167 -42.63 -0.68 -38.62
CA LYS A 167 -43.60 -1.80 -38.76
C LYS A 167 -44.97 -1.47 -38.15
N LYS A 168 -45.02 -0.70 -37.09
CA LYS A 168 -46.27 -0.29 -36.44
C LYS A 168 -47.05 0.77 -37.24
N ALA A 169 -46.34 1.57 -38.01
CA ALA A 169 -46.91 2.57 -38.91
C ALA A 169 -47.46 1.88 -40.19
N ALA A 170 -46.80 0.88 -40.74
CA ALA A 170 -47.22 0.11 -41.91
C ALA A 170 -48.48 -0.74 -41.67
N ASN A 171 -48.67 -1.23 -40.43
CA ASN A 171 -49.84 -2.07 -40.09
C ASN A 171 -51.12 -1.27 -39.69
N LYS A 172 -51.08 0.06 -39.80
CA LYS A 172 -52.22 0.95 -39.45
C LYS A 172 -52.84 1.60 -40.71
N LYS A 173 -52.42 1.18 -41.90
CA LYS A 173 -53.01 1.56 -43.17
C LYS A 173 -53.76 0.35 -43.71
#